data_c8d66201abde685a02ed32a5cab6e931
#
_entry.id   c8d66201abde685a02ed32a5cab6e931
#
_cell.length_a   1.000
_cell.length_b   1.000
_cell.length_c   1.000
_cell.angle_alpha   90.00
_cell.angle_beta   90.00
_cell.angle_gamma   90.00
#
_symmetry.space_group_name_H-M   'P 1'
#
loop_
_entity.id
_entity.type
_entity.pdbx_description
1 polymer ?
#
loop_
_entity_poly.entity_id
_entity_poly.type
_entity_poly.pdbx_seq_one_letter_code
_entity_poly.pdbx_strand_id
1 'polypeptide(L)'
;MRRQAEFDDVEALLSRDARAQLPLWRQILLYLNPFALFKDAARGPAWMRERALAYNRALRWVLLAYIRRHVLIAATLFLGIAPAEALAAETSLLIIPAAAAAVGCCIALSVAACAWVGYVLLGRRTDRN
;
A
#
# COMPACT_ATOMS: atom_id res chain seq x y z
N MET A 1 26.54 -2.32 -9.17
CA MET A 1 25.87 -1.58 -10.25
C MET A 1 24.38 -1.88 -10.39
N ARG A 2 23.91 -3.10 -10.54
CA ARG A 2 22.46 -3.41 -10.66
C ARG A 2 21.57 -2.86 -9.51
N ARG A 3 22.03 -2.92 -8.28
CA ARG A 3 21.26 -2.46 -7.10
C ARG A 3 21.20 -0.94 -6.96
N GLN A 4 22.19 -0.23 -7.48
CA GLN A 4 22.20 1.23 -7.48
C GLN A 4 21.20 1.77 -8.51
N ALA A 5 21.10 1.12 -9.67
CA ALA A 5 20.08 1.41 -10.67
C ALA A 5 18.66 1.16 -10.12
N GLU A 6 18.43 0.05 -9.39
CA GLU A 6 17.16 -0.25 -8.73
C GLU A 6 16.79 0.78 -7.64
N PHE A 7 17.80 1.36 -6.97
CA PHE A 7 17.63 2.43 -5.98
C PHE A 7 17.17 3.75 -6.64
N ASP A 8 17.77 4.06 -7.79
CA ASP A 8 17.47 5.29 -8.53
C ASP A 8 16.12 5.17 -9.24
N ASP A 9 15.74 3.96 -9.70
CA ASP A 9 14.43 3.68 -10.30
C ASP A 9 13.27 3.90 -9.32
N VAL A 10 13.42 3.51 -8.05
CA VAL A 10 12.38 3.75 -7.02
C VAL A 10 12.23 5.24 -6.73
N GLU A 11 13.31 6.02 -6.72
CA GLU A 11 13.24 7.48 -6.54
C GLU A 11 12.58 8.17 -7.75
N ALA A 12 12.84 7.69 -8.96
CA ALA A 12 12.20 8.20 -10.16
C ALA A 12 10.67 8.05 -10.12
N LEU A 13 10.15 6.97 -9.51
CA LEU A 13 8.71 6.75 -9.35
C LEU A 13 8.01 7.74 -8.41
N LEU A 14 8.74 8.58 -7.68
CA LEU A 14 8.16 9.70 -6.92
C LEU A 14 7.71 10.83 -7.82
N SER A 15 8.27 10.95 -9.03
CA SER A 15 7.81 11.94 -10.00
C SER A 15 6.48 11.52 -10.63
N ARG A 16 5.61 12.50 -10.83
CA ARG A 16 4.30 12.26 -11.46
C ARG A 16 4.44 11.81 -12.93
N ASP A 17 5.41 12.37 -13.60
CA ASP A 17 5.64 12.12 -15.04
C ASP A 17 6.17 10.71 -15.29
N ALA A 18 7.09 10.21 -14.46
CA ALA A 18 7.56 8.83 -14.56
C ALA A 18 6.42 7.82 -14.28
N ARG A 19 5.52 8.12 -13.32
CA ARG A 19 4.34 7.27 -13.06
C ARG A 19 3.35 7.27 -14.22
N ALA A 20 3.16 8.40 -14.89
CA ALA A 20 2.25 8.50 -16.03
C ALA A 20 2.70 7.68 -17.24
N GLN A 21 4.00 7.38 -17.35
CA GLN A 21 4.56 6.54 -18.42
C GLN A 21 4.41 5.04 -18.17
N LEU A 22 4.01 4.64 -16.96
CA LEU A 22 3.79 3.24 -16.64
C LEU A 22 2.48 2.72 -17.24
N PRO A 23 2.39 1.42 -17.61
CA PRO A 23 1.13 0.81 -18.01
C PRO A 23 0.11 0.86 -16.86
N LEU A 24 -1.18 1.01 -17.19
CA LEU A 24 -2.27 1.22 -16.23
C LEU A 24 -2.27 0.22 -15.08
N TRP A 25 -2.02 -1.05 -15.34
CA TRP A 25 -1.99 -2.07 -14.29
C TRP A 25 -0.87 -1.83 -13.27
N ARG A 26 0.32 -1.32 -13.70
CA ARG A 26 1.40 -0.94 -12.79
C ARG A 26 1.05 0.31 -11.98
N GLN A 27 0.37 1.26 -12.57
CA GLN A 27 -0.13 2.43 -11.84
C GLN A 27 -1.12 2.01 -10.75
N ILE A 28 -2.03 1.06 -11.04
CA ILE A 28 -2.97 0.51 -10.06
C ILE A 28 -2.23 -0.23 -8.94
N LEU A 29 -1.23 -1.07 -9.28
CA LEU A 29 -0.42 -1.75 -8.27
C LEU A 29 0.35 -0.78 -7.36
N LEU A 30 0.95 0.28 -7.93
CA LEU A 30 1.59 1.34 -7.15
C LEU A 30 0.59 2.08 -6.27
N TYR A 31 -0.63 2.25 -6.75
CA TYR A 31 -1.70 2.90 -6.00
C TYR A 31 -2.16 2.06 -4.79
N LEU A 32 -2.20 0.74 -4.93
CA LEU A 32 -2.68 -0.18 -3.91
C LEU A 32 -1.59 -0.70 -2.97
N ASN A 33 -0.34 -0.81 -3.44
CA ASN A 33 0.75 -1.36 -2.65
C ASN A 33 1.52 -0.25 -1.90
N PRO A 34 1.35 -0.13 -0.58
CA PRO A 34 2.01 0.91 0.22
C PRO A 34 3.54 0.77 0.27
N PHE A 35 4.07 -0.43 0.02
CA PHE A 35 5.49 -0.72 0.12
C PHE A 35 6.25 -0.62 -1.21
N ALA A 36 5.56 -0.39 -2.33
CA ALA A 36 6.18 -0.31 -3.66
C ALA A 36 7.20 0.84 -3.81
N LEU A 37 7.06 1.90 -3.01
CA LEU A 37 7.95 3.08 -3.00
C LEU A 37 9.04 2.98 -1.93
N PHE A 38 9.06 1.92 -1.11
CA PHE A 38 10.04 1.73 -0.05
C PHE A 38 11.20 0.87 -0.54
N LYS A 39 12.40 1.20 -0.04
CA LYS A 39 13.62 0.50 -0.39
C LYS A 39 13.88 -0.68 0.56
N ASP A 40 14.40 -1.78 0.02
CA ASP A 40 14.80 -2.93 0.84
C ASP A 40 16.01 -2.57 1.73
N ALA A 41 15.77 -2.45 3.02
CA ALA A 41 16.78 -2.18 4.04
C ALA A 41 17.32 -3.45 4.71
N ALA A 42 16.82 -4.64 4.32
CA ALA A 42 17.24 -5.91 4.93
C ALA A 42 18.53 -6.46 4.28
N ARG A 43 18.80 -6.11 3.03
CA ARG A 43 19.86 -6.69 2.22
C ARG A 43 20.91 -5.65 1.81
N GLY A 44 22.18 -6.08 1.76
CA GLY A 44 23.30 -5.27 1.26
C GLY A 44 24.28 -4.84 2.35
N PRO A 45 25.35 -4.12 1.98
CA PRO A 45 26.35 -3.60 2.91
C PRO A 45 25.74 -2.57 3.87
N ALA A 46 26.38 -2.36 5.04
CA ALA A 46 25.84 -1.53 6.11
C ALA A 46 25.46 -0.12 5.65
N TRP A 47 26.31 0.54 4.89
CA TRP A 47 26.07 1.90 4.38
C TRP A 47 24.83 1.99 3.47
N MET A 48 24.58 0.94 2.67
CA MET A 48 23.41 0.89 1.78
C MET A 48 22.13 0.67 2.58
N ARG A 49 22.17 -0.15 3.63
CA ARG A 49 21.04 -0.36 4.54
C ARG A 49 20.69 0.91 5.31
N GLU A 50 21.69 1.65 5.80
CA GLU A 50 21.49 2.93 6.48
C GLU A 50 20.85 3.98 5.55
N ARG A 51 21.33 4.08 4.31
CA ARG A 51 20.75 4.96 3.30
C ARG A 51 19.31 4.58 2.96
N ALA A 52 19.00 3.28 2.82
CA ALA A 52 17.64 2.80 2.59
C ALA A 52 16.72 3.12 3.77
N LEU A 53 17.19 2.94 5.00
CA LEU A 53 16.44 3.28 6.21
C LEU A 53 16.19 4.78 6.33
N ALA A 54 17.18 5.62 6.06
CA ALA A 54 17.03 7.07 6.05
C ALA A 54 15.98 7.52 5.03
N TYR A 55 16.04 6.97 3.82
CA TYR A 55 15.06 7.22 2.77
C TYR A 55 13.64 6.77 3.18
N ASN A 56 13.51 5.55 3.71
CA ASN A 56 12.22 5.03 4.14
C ASN A 56 11.61 5.85 5.29
N ARG A 57 12.44 6.38 6.20
CA ARG A 57 11.99 7.29 7.26
C ARG A 57 11.48 8.61 6.71
N ALA A 58 12.19 9.20 5.74
CA ALA A 58 11.77 10.44 5.10
C ALA A 58 10.42 10.29 4.40
N LEU A 59 10.14 9.09 3.85
CA LEU A 59 8.90 8.78 3.13
C LEU A 59 7.79 8.18 4.00
N ARG A 60 7.99 8.02 5.31
CA ARG A 60 7.00 7.38 6.19
C ARG A 60 5.60 8.03 6.13
N TRP A 61 5.55 9.34 5.88
CA TRP A 61 4.29 10.08 5.76
C TRP A 61 3.40 9.59 4.60
N VAL A 62 4.01 9.00 3.56
CA VAL A 62 3.30 8.38 2.43
C VAL A 62 2.41 7.24 2.91
N LEU A 63 2.85 6.49 3.93
CA LEU A 63 2.06 5.41 4.52
C LEU A 63 0.71 5.89 5.08
N LEU A 64 0.65 7.10 5.64
CA LEU A 64 -0.60 7.67 6.13
C LEU A 64 -1.62 7.85 5.00
N ALA A 65 -1.16 8.29 3.82
CA ALA A 65 -2.02 8.42 2.65
C ALA A 65 -2.56 7.04 2.20
N TYR A 66 -1.73 6.01 2.25
CA TYR A 66 -2.14 4.63 1.94
C TYR A 66 -3.12 4.08 2.99
N ILE A 67 -2.86 4.29 4.27
CA ILE A 67 -3.76 3.88 5.36
C ILE A 67 -5.14 4.51 5.15
N ARG A 68 -5.20 5.84 4.98
CA ARG A 68 -6.45 6.56 4.73
C ARG A 68 -7.20 6.00 3.53
N ARG A 69 -6.49 5.73 2.44
CA ARG A 69 -7.05 5.19 1.20
C ARG A 69 -7.65 3.81 1.41
N HIS A 70 -6.92 2.89 2.05
CA HIS A 70 -7.39 1.53 2.29
C HIS A 70 -8.52 1.48 3.31
N VAL A 71 -8.54 2.36 4.31
CA VAL A 71 -9.66 2.52 5.23
C VAL A 71 -10.93 2.98 4.48
N LEU A 72 -10.79 3.94 3.57
CA LEU A 72 -11.92 4.39 2.74
C LEU A 72 -12.43 3.28 1.82
N ILE A 73 -11.53 2.53 1.18
CA ILE A 73 -11.91 1.37 0.36
C ILE A 73 -12.63 0.33 1.22
N ALA A 74 -12.10 -0.02 2.38
CA ALA A 74 -12.72 -0.98 3.29
C ALA A 74 -14.11 -0.52 3.74
N ALA A 75 -14.26 0.75 4.13
CA ALA A 75 -15.54 1.32 4.53
C ALA A 75 -16.58 1.28 3.39
N THR A 76 -16.16 1.64 2.17
CA THR A 76 -17.05 1.60 1.00
C THR A 76 -17.51 0.18 0.70
N LEU A 77 -16.59 -0.80 0.72
CA LEU A 77 -16.91 -2.20 0.49
C LEU A 77 -17.82 -2.74 1.60
N PHE A 78 -17.53 -2.42 2.86
CA PHE A 78 -18.32 -2.83 4.01
C PHE A 78 -19.78 -2.32 3.92
N LEU A 79 -19.93 -1.03 3.61
CA LEU A 79 -21.26 -0.42 3.42
C LEU A 79 -22.03 -1.02 2.22
N GLY A 80 -21.31 -1.55 1.23
CA GLY A 80 -21.92 -2.23 0.07
C GLY A 80 -22.41 -3.65 0.36
N ILE A 81 -21.96 -4.30 1.45
CA ILE A 81 -22.33 -5.71 1.74
C ILE A 81 -23.82 -5.83 2.04
N ALA A 82 -24.35 -5.03 2.96
CA ALA A 82 -25.75 -5.14 3.39
C ALA A 82 -26.77 -4.96 2.25
N PRO A 83 -26.67 -3.94 1.38
CA PRO A 83 -27.57 -3.83 0.24
C PRO A 83 -27.38 -4.97 -0.78
N ALA A 84 -26.14 -5.46 -0.98
CA ALA A 84 -25.89 -6.58 -1.86
C ALA A 84 -26.52 -7.88 -1.33
N GLU A 85 -26.46 -8.13 -0.02
CA GLU A 85 -27.12 -9.27 0.63
C GLU A 85 -28.65 -9.16 0.54
N ALA A 86 -29.21 -7.97 0.75
CA ALA A 86 -30.65 -7.75 0.63
C ALA A 86 -31.15 -8.05 -0.79
N LEU A 87 -30.40 -7.65 -1.82
CA LEU A 87 -30.72 -7.97 -3.21
C LEU A 87 -30.49 -9.46 -3.54
N ALA A 88 -29.54 -10.10 -2.88
CA ALA A 88 -29.26 -11.53 -3.05
C ALA A 88 -30.40 -12.41 -2.54
N ALA A 89 -31.21 -11.91 -1.61
CA ALA A 89 -32.44 -12.63 -1.17
C ALA A 89 -33.42 -12.81 -2.31
N GLU A 90 -33.45 -11.92 -3.30
CA GLU A 90 -34.33 -12.01 -4.48
C GLU A 90 -33.67 -12.74 -5.66
N THR A 91 -32.34 -12.60 -5.79
CA THR A 91 -31.56 -13.19 -6.90
C THR A 91 -30.28 -13.79 -6.38
N SER A 92 -30.18 -15.11 -6.30
CA SER A 92 -29.04 -15.85 -5.72
C SER A 92 -27.70 -15.52 -6.32
N LEU A 93 -27.62 -15.06 -7.58
CA LEU A 93 -26.39 -14.65 -8.23
C LEU A 93 -25.75 -13.43 -7.57
N LEU A 94 -26.52 -12.58 -6.87
CA LEU A 94 -25.99 -11.38 -6.21
C LEU A 94 -25.23 -11.68 -4.91
N ILE A 95 -25.22 -12.94 -4.45
CA ILE A 95 -24.35 -13.37 -3.34
C ILE A 95 -22.87 -13.29 -3.71
N ILE A 96 -22.51 -13.43 -5.00
CA ILE A 96 -21.13 -13.37 -5.49
C ILE A 96 -20.51 -11.99 -5.26
N PRO A 97 -21.13 -10.87 -5.68
CA PRO A 97 -20.58 -9.54 -5.39
C PRO A 97 -20.57 -9.21 -3.90
N ALA A 98 -21.53 -9.70 -3.09
CA ALA A 98 -21.50 -9.51 -1.64
C ALA A 98 -20.29 -10.21 -1.01
N ALA A 99 -20.03 -11.47 -1.38
CA ALA A 99 -18.85 -12.21 -0.93
C ALA A 99 -17.54 -11.57 -1.40
N ALA A 100 -17.47 -11.10 -2.65
CA ALA A 100 -16.31 -10.39 -3.18
C ALA A 100 -16.04 -9.08 -2.41
N ALA A 101 -17.08 -8.32 -2.06
CA ALA A 101 -16.95 -7.11 -1.24
C ALA A 101 -16.43 -7.42 0.16
N ALA A 102 -16.90 -8.50 0.81
CA ALA A 102 -16.41 -8.93 2.12
C ALA A 102 -14.93 -9.31 2.07
N VAL A 103 -14.50 -10.10 1.09
CA VAL A 103 -13.08 -10.45 0.89
C VAL A 103 -12.24 -9.21 0.61
N GLY A 104 -12.70 -8.32 -0.26
CA GLY A 104 -12.01 -7.07 -0.58
C GLY A 104 -11.86 -6.17 0.65
N CYS A 105 -12.88 -6.09 1.50
CA CYS A 105 -12.84 -5.37 2.77
C CYS A 105 -11.75 -5.93 3.70
N CYS A 106 -11.69 -7.26 3.87
CA CYS A 106 -10.66 -7.91 4.69
C CYS A 106 -9.25 -7.65 4.16
N ILE A 107 -9.06 -7.72 2.84
CA ILE A 107 -7.76 -7.42 2.21
C ILE A 107 -7.37 -5.97 2.47
N ALA A 108 -8.28 -5.01 2.25
CA ALA A 108 -8.01 -3.59 2.46
C ALA A 108 -7.66 -3.28 3.92
N LEU A 109 -8.34 -3.88 4.89
CA LEU A 109 -8.02 -3.74 6.32
C LEU A 109 -6.65 -4.34 6.66
N SER A 110 -6.32 -5.50 6.10
CA SER A 110 -5.01 -6.13 6.30
C SER A 110 -3.87 -5.26 5.77
N VAL A 111 -4.03 -4.67 4.59
CA VAL A 111 -3.04 -3.74 4.02
C VAL A 111 -2.92 -2.48 4.87
N ALA A 112 -4.03 -1.92 5.34
CA ALA A 112 -4.02 -0.75 6.23
C ALA A 112 -3.30 -1.06 7.55
N ALA A 113 -3.52 -2.23 8.15
CA ALA A 113 -2.85 -2.67 9.36
C ALA A 113 -1.34 -2.85 9.16
N CYS A 114 -0.91 -3.48 8.06
CA CYS A 114 0.51 -3.61 7.71
C CYS A 114 1.18 -2.25 7.49
N ALA A 115 0.50 -1.33 6.80
CA ALA A 115 1.00 0.04 6.59
C ALA A 115 1.12 0.79 7.91
N TRP A 116 0.16 0.62 8.83
CA TRP A 116 0.21 1.21 10.17
C TRP A 116 1.40 0.69 10.99
N VAL A 117 1.62 -0.63 11.01
CA VAL A 117 2.78 -1.22 11.67
C VAL A 117 4.08 -0.66 11.09
N GLY A 118 4.20 -0.59 9.77
CA GLY A 118 5.35 0.02 9.09
C GLY A 118 5.57 1.47 9.52
N TYR A 119 4.52 2.26 9.57
CA TYR A 119 4.56 3.66 10.02
C TYR A 119 5.07 3.80 11.45
N VAL A 120 4.56 2.99 12.38
CA VAL A 120 4.98 3.01 13.79
C VAL A 120 6.43 2.55 13.95
N LEU A 121 6.83 1.46 13.27
CA LEU A 121 8.19 0.94 13.36
C LEU A 121 9.24 1.93 12.82
N LEU A 122 8.94 2.63 11.71
CA LEU A 122 9.81 3.66 11.17
C LEU A 122 9.90 4.88 12.09
N GLY A 123 8.84 5.19 12.85
CA GLY A 123 8.82 6.26 13.83
C GLY A 123 9.64 5.95 15.09
N ARG A 124 9.46 4.77 15.68
CA ARG A 124 10.13 4.38 16.95
C ARG A 124 11.67 4.39 16.90
N ARG A 125 12.24 4.17 15.72
CA ARG A 125 13.71 4.23 15.55
C ARG A 125 14.27 5.64 15.54
N THR A 126 13.43 6.67 15.37
CA THR A 126 13.85 8.07 15.38
C THR A 126 14.07 8.57 16.82
N ASP A 127 13.33 8.03 17.79
CA ASP A 127 13.37 8.48 19.19
C ASP A 127 14.55 7.86 19.99
N ARG A 128 15.34 6.98 19.38
CA ARG A 128 16.46 6.27 20.05
C ARG A 128 17.87 6.81 19.70
N ASN A 129 17.97 7.83 18.90
CA ASN A 129 19.21 8.56 18.60
C ASN A 129 19.10 10.00 19.08
#